data_43b7e31b5194ad65f647ef7af2d93855
#
_entry.id   43b7e31b5194ad65f647ef7af2d93855
#
_cell.length_a   1.000
_cell.length_b   1.000
_cell.length_c   1.000
_cell.angle_alpha   90.00
_cell.angle_beta   90.00
_cell.angle_gamma   90.00
#
_symmetry.space_group_name_H-M   'P 1'
#
loop_
_entity.id
_entity.type
_entity.pdbx_description
1 polymer ?
#
loop_
_entity_poly.entity_id
_entity_poly.type
_entity_poly.pdbx_seq_one_letter_code
_entity_poly.pdbx_strand_id
1 'polypeptide(L)'
;MIVMLMVISGCLVEIEHLPTRTLVPVVSVPTTTALPITLTATPIPTFTASPRSTATPKPVTFTVGERDDMFSIALYYGISLDELKAANPDVNPNAMGVGTVLIIPIDPAEAEVFLPEDTTQNMPTLIWQGAAGIKGEAACYLTVLGGSYCLAEVENQGAEALENVSVLFSIFDQNDRLTAEMTAFTPLNVLDVDGVLPVMAYLPEGVPEGGRIEAEVNFWLPMMPGDDRYARAQVTDQQIEHDGKDLVAEVSGEIAVDADDRELASLWLLVVAYDQKGVPVGLRRWEADLPLTRLNKIPFETFVYSLGGPIDSIRFLVESRFQTP
;
A
#
# COMPACT_ATOMS: atom_id res chain seq x y z
N MET A 1 -20.76 -15.48 57.73
CA MET A 1 -21.26 -14.21 57.15
C MET A 1 -20.11 -13.21 57.24
N ILE A 2 -19.24 -13.16 56.24
CA ILE A 2 -18.08 -12.27 56.19
C ILE A 2 -18.35 -11.33 55.04
N VAL A 3 -18.56 -10.06 55.37
CA VAL A 3 -18.73 -8.97 54.39
C VAL A 3 -17.35 -8.49 53.98
N MET A 4 -17.03 -8.65 52.72
CA MET A 4 -15.77 -8.16 52.11
C MET A 4 -16.03 -6.78 51.51
N LEU A 5 -15.47 -5.74 52.12
CA LEU A 5 -15.53 -4.34 51.67
C LEU A 5 -14.55 -4.19 50.47
N MET A 6 -15.08 -3.91 49.29
CA MET A 6 -14.25 -3.44 48.17
C MET A 6 -13.98 -1.94 48.29
N VAL A 7 -12.73 -1.57 48.44
CA VAL A 7 -12.25 -0.20 48.37
C VAL A 7 -11.98 0.11 46.87
N ILE A 8 -12.78 1.02 46.33
CA ILE A 8 -12.56 1.56 44.99
C ILE A 8 -11.59 2.73 45.11
N SER A 9 -10.35 2.52 44.64
CA SER A 9 -9.33 3.58 44.52
C SER A 9 -9.57 4.33 43.22
N GLY A 10 -10.12 5.55 43.31
CA GLY A 10 -10.28 6.45 42.19
C GLY A 10 -8.94 7.13 41.85
N CYS A 11 -8.42 6.95 40.67
CA CYS A 11 -7.34 7.79 40.11
C CYS A 11 -7.94 9.12 39.65
N LEU A 12 -7.60 10.21 40.34
CA LEU A 12 -7.77 11.58 39.84
C LEU A 12 -6.71 11.84 38.76
N VAL A 13 -7.18 12.11 37.55
CA VAL A 13 -6.30 12.61 36.46
C VAL A 13 -6.20 14.12 36.61
N GLU A 14 -5.02 14.60 36.95
CA GLU A 14 -4.69 16.02 37.03
C GLU A 14 -4.46 16.55 35.61
N ILE A 15 -5.27 17.54 35.20
CA ILE A 15 -5.16 18.19 33.90
C ILE A 15 -4.10 19.28 34.03
N GLU A 16 -2.90 19.05 33.45
CA GLU A 16 -1.88 20.08 33.32
C GLU A 16 -2.34 21.18 32.37
N HIS A 17 -2.29 22.42 32.85
CA HIS A 17 -2.59 23.63 32.11
C HIS A 17 -1.54 23.87 30.99
N LEU A 18 -2.00 24.04 29.74
CA LEU A 18 -1.17 24.54 28.64
C LEU A 18 -0.62 25.95 28.96
N PRO A 19 0.63 26.25 28.65
CA PRO A 19 1.20 27.58 28.82
C PRO A 19 0.60 28.57 27.80
N THR A 20 0.10 29.68 28.33
CA THR A 20 -0.41 30.81 27.57
C THR A 20 0.71 31.44 26.73
N ARG A 21 0.52 31.51 25.40
CA ARG A 21 1.45 32.23 24.50
C ARG A 21 1.45 33.71 24.81
N THR A 22 2.58 34.22 25.28
CA THR A 22 2.84 35.65 25.43
C THR A 22 3.08 36.28 24.07
N LEU A 23 2.27 37.28 23.74
CA LEU A 23 2.46 38.09 22.52
C LEU A 23 3.68 38.98 22.67
N VAL A 24 4.63 38.89 21.72
CA VAL A 24 5.79 39.77 21.64
C VAL A 24 5.37 41.09 21.03
N PRO A 25 5.74 42.25 21.59
CA PRO A 25 5.37 43.54 21.03
C PRO A 25 6.09 43.84 19.70
N VAL A 26 5.31 44.32 18.75
CA VAL A 26 5.81 44.79 17.45
C VAL A 26 6.65 46.02 17.65
N VAL A 27 7.94 45.95 17.26
CA VAL A 27 8.86 47.09 17.22
C VAL A 27 8.52 47.92 15.98
N SER A 28 8.13 49.17 16.19
CA SER A 28 7.91 50.16 15.12
C SER A 28 9.24 50.61 14.53
N VAL A 29 9.36 50.53 13.21
CA VAL A 29 10.49 50.99 12.42
C VAL A 29 10.38 52.52 12.25
N PRO A 30 11.46 53.32 12.49
CA PRO A 30 11.41 54.77 12.27
C PRO A 30 11.39 55.11 10.78
N THR A 31 10.50 56.03 10.45
CA THR A 31 10.36 56.63 9.11
C THR A 31 11.56 57.53 8.82
N THR A 32 12.37 57.18 7.82
CA THR A 32 13.46 58.03 7.33
C THR A 32 12.89 59.08 6.35
N THR A 33 13.10 60.34 6.69
CA THR A 33 12.77 61.49 5.85
C THR A 33 13.67 61.56 4.62
N ALA A 34 13.06 61.56 3.43
CA ALA A 34 13.79 61.67 2.16
C ALA A 34 14.18 63.12 1.89
N LEU A 35 15.43 63.36 1.52
CA LEU A 35 15.95 64.61 1.00
C LEU A 35 15.64 64.75 -0.51
N PRO A 36 15.45 65.97 -1.04
CA PRO A 36 15.10 66.15 -2.43
C PRO A 36 16.28 65.93 -3.37
N ILE A 37 16.12 65.09 -4.36
CA ILE A 37 17.09 64.86 -5.42
C ILE A 37 16.74 65.70 -6.64
N THR A 38 17.71 66.45 -7.11
CA THR A 38 17.66 67.31 -8.29
C THR A 38 17.57 66.49 -9.57
N LEU A 39 16.61 66.82 -10.41
CA LEU A 39 16.39 66.19 -11.71
C LEU A 39 17.50 66.53 -12.69
N THR A 40 18.14 65.59 -13.30
CA THR A 40 19.03 65.73 -14.42
C THR A 40 18.73 64.71 -15.51
N ALA A 41 18.48 65.20 -16.71
CA ALA A 41 18.47 64.57 -18.02
C ALA A 41 17.55 63.38 -18.29
N THR A 42 16.58 63.58 -19.11
CA THR A 42 15.72 62.62 -19.79
C THR A 42 16.52 61.68 -20.69
N PRO A 43 16.50 60.36 -20.49
CA PRO A 43 16.97 59.43 -21.50
C PRO A 43 15.86 59.20 -22.56
N ILE A 44 16.27 59.11 -23.81
CA ILE A 44 15.46 58.75 -24.96
C ILE A 44 14.80 57.39 -24.72
N PRO A 45 13.49 57.19 -24.99
CA PRO A 45 12.86 55.90 -24.82
C PRO A 45 13.41 54.90 -25.83
N THR A 46 14.23 53.96 -25.39
CA THR A 46 14.55 52.75 -26.14
C THR A 46 13.30 51.88 -26.12
N PHE A 47 12.72 51.64 -27.28
CA PHE A 47 11.63 50.66 -27.41
C PHE A 47 12.17 49.27 -27.07
N THR A 48 11.98 48.86 -25.83
CA THR A 48 12.16 47.44 -25.44
C THR A 48 11.00 46.67 -26.06
N ALA A 49 11.33 45.72 -26.94
CA ALA A 49 10.34 44.81 -27.50
C ALA A 49 9.55 44.18 -26.35
N SER A 50 8.22 44.34 -26.36
CA SER A 50 7.32 43.69 -25.42
C SER A 50 7.59 42.19 -25.47
N PRO A 51 7.79 41.51 -24.35
CA PRO A 51 7.94 40.07 -24.36
C PRO A 51 6.69 39.46 -25.01
N ARG A 52 6.91 38.76 -26.11
CA ARG A 52 5.87 37.98 -26.78
C ARG A 52 5.34 37.02 -25.71
N SER A 53 4.07 37.09 -25.35
CA SER A 53 3.46 36.15 -24.41
C SER A 53 3.64 34.74 -25.01
N THR A 54 4.57 34.00 -24.45
CA THR A 54 4.70 32.57 -24.71
C THR A 54 3.46 31.93 -24.11
N ALA A 55 2.61 31.33 -24.92
CA ALA A 55 1.44 30.62 -24.44
C ALA A 55 1.96 29.55 -23.46
N THR A 56 1.50 29.61 -22.21
CA THR A 56 1.82 28.55 -21.23
C THR A 56 1.26 27.25 -21.79
N PRO A 57 2.08 26.21 -21.99
CA PRO A 57 1.60 24.94 -22.51
C PRO A 57 0.48 24.42 -21.59
N LYS A 58 -0.61 23.95 -22.18
CA LYS A 58 -1.72 23.35 -21.42
C LYS A 58 -1.19 22.08 -20.75
N PRO A 59 -1.38 21.91 -19.44
CA PRO A 59 -0.92 20.69 -18.76
C PRO A 59 -1.60 19.46 -19.35
N VAL A 60 -0.86 18.36 -19.44
CA VAL A 60 -1.41 17.06 -19.79
C VAL A 60 -2.28 16.58 -18.62
N THR A 61 -3.47 16.11 -18.91
CA THR A 61 -4.40 15.61 -17.89
C THR A 61 -4.92 14.23 -18.24
N PHE A 62 -5.16 13.42 -17.22
CA PHE A 62 -5.78 12.09 -17.33
C PHE A 62 -7.06 12.05 -16.49
N THR A 63 -8.11 11.45 -17.02
CA THR A 63 -9.37 11.25 -16.28
C THR A 63 -9.45 9.79 -15.83
N VAL A 64 -9.49 9.57 -14.52
CA VAL A 64 -9.53 8.25 -13.87
C VAL A 64 -10.79 7.48 -14.29
N GLY A 65 -10.62 6.28 -14.81
CA GLY A 65 -11.66 5.32 -15.17
C GLY A 65 -11.96 4.33 -14.02
N GLU A 66 -12.79 3.32 -14.32
CA GLU A 66 -13.32 2.38 -13.30
C GLU A 66 -12.24 1.44 -12.69
N ARG A 67 -11.09 1.28 -13.33
CA ARG A 67 -10.03 0.36 -12.89
C ARG A 67 -8.67 1.03 -12.82
N ASP A 68 -8.64 2.35 -12.86
CA ASP A 68 -7.40 3.10 -12.81
C ASP A 68 -6.97 3.35 -11.38
N ASP A 69 -5.71 3.11 -11.10
CA ASP A 69 -5.04 3.55 -9.90
C ASP A 69 -3.88 4.49 -10.24
N MET A 70 -3.48 5.31 -9.26
CA MET A 70 -2.47 6.35 -9.49
C MET A 70 -1.10 5.78 -9.90
N PHE A 71 -0.78 4.57 -9.44
CA PHE A 71 0.48 3.93 -9.78
C PHE A 71 0.50 3.44 -11.23
N SER A 72 -0.57 2.78 -11.68
CA SER A 72 -0.72 2.33 -13.08
C SER A 72 -0.70 3.50 -14.07
N ILE A 73 -1.32 4.63 -13.68
CA ILE A 73 -1.28 5.86 -14.48
C ILE A 73 0.14 6.43 -14.55
N ALA A 74 0.87 6.48 -13.43
CA ALA A 74 2.27 6.92 -13.40
C ALA A 74 3.15 6.06 -14.32
N LEU A 75 3.00 4.74 -14.22
CA LEU A 75 3.72 3.79 -15.05
C LEU A 75 3.40 3.96 -16.54
N TYR A 76 2.12 4.16 -16.87
CA TYR A 76 1.68 4.38 -18.25
C TYR A 76 2.37 5.58 -18.90
N TYR A 77 2.53 6.67 -18.13
CA TYR A 77 3.22 7.87 -18.60
C TYR A 77 4.74 7.88 -18.39
N GLY A 78 5.31 6.77 -17.87
CA GLY A 78 6.75 6.64 -17.64
C GLY A 78 7.31 7.57 -16.56
N ILE A 79 6.48 7.98 -15.61
CA ILE A 79 6.83 8.84 -14.48
C ILE A 79 6.75 8.06 -13.17
N SER A 80 7.43 8.53 -12.14
CA SER A 80 7.31 7.92 -10.82
C SER A 80 5.97 8.25 -10.15
N LEU A 81 5.50 7.37 -9.29
CA LEU A 81 4.29 7.61 -8.47
C LEU A 81 4.44 8.88 -7.61
N ASP A 82 5.65 9.17 -7.13
CA ASP A 82 5.91 10.34 -6.29
C ASP A 82 5.84 11.64 -7.09
N GLU A 83 6.29 11.66 -8.35
CA GLU A 83 6.12 12.80 -9.26
C GLU A 83 4.64 13.04 -9.55
N LEU A 84 3.87 11.97 -9.81
CA LEU A 84 2.42 12.09 -10.04
C LEU A 84 1.68 12.58 -8.80
N LYS A 85 2.02 12.09 -7.60
CA LYS A 85 1.47 12.59 -6.32
C LYS A 85 1.83 14.06 -6.08
N ALA A 86 3.08 14.44 -6.33
CA ALA A 86 3.52 15.83 -6.17
C ALA A 86 2.78 16.80 -7.09
N ALA A 87 2.42 16.35 -8.30
CA ALA A 87 1.61 17.13 -9.24
C ALA A 87 0.12 17.18 -8.84
N ASN A 88 -0.36 16.28 -7.97
CA ASN A 88 -1.75 16.15 -7.56
C ASN A 88 -1.91 16.06 -6.02
N PRO A 89 -1.46 17.07 -5.26
CA PRO A 89 -1.41 17.00 -3.80
C PRO A 89 -2.78 16.87 -3.12
N ASP A 90 -3.84 17.28 -3.80
CA ASP A 90 -5.22 17.25 -3.29
C ASP A 90 -5.93 15.91 -3.56
N VAL A 91 -5.29 14.98 -4.29
CA VAL A 91 -5.86 13.68 -4.65
C VAL A 91 -5.31 12.59 -3.73
N ASN A 92 -6.19 11.87 -3.05
CA ASN A 92 -5.81 10.71 -2.26
C ASN A 92 -5.64 9.47 -3.18
N PRO A 93 -4.41 8.91 -3.32
CA PRO A 93 -4.15 7.77 -4.19
C PRO A 93 -4.99 6.53 -3.89
N ASN A 94 -5.36 6.34 -2.61
CA ASN A 94 -6.12 5.19 -2.13
C ASN A 94 -7.64 5.40 -2.18
N ALA A 95 -8.10 6.57 -2.65
CA ALA A 95 -9.53 6.92 -2.67
C ALA A 95 -9.89 7.76 -3.91
N MET A 96 -9.28 7.45 -5.06
CA MET A 96 -9.63 8.10 -6.33
C MET A 96 -10.97 7.56 -6.83
N GLY A 97 -11.89 8.47 -7.11
CA GLY A 97 -13.16 8.14 -7.77
C GLY A 97 -13.05 8.18 -9.29
N VAL A 98 -13.88 7.40 -9.97
CA VAL A 98 -14.06 7.52 -11.43
C VAL A 98 -14.43 8.96 -11.79
N GLY A 99 -13.76 9.52 -12.80
CA GLY A 99 -13.92 10.90 -13.21
C GLY A 99 -12.97 11.89 -12.51
N THR A 100 -12.14 11.45 -11.55
CA THR A 100 -11.07 12.30 -11.00
C THR A 100 -10.11 12.70 -12.12
N VAL A 101 -9.76 13.98 -12.21
CA VAL A 101 -8.82 14.49 -13.21
C VAL A 101 -7.45 14.68 -12.56
N LEU A 102 -6.45 13.98 -13.08
CA LEU A 102 -5.05 14.07 -12.65
C LEU A 102 -4.27 14.97 -13.61
N ILE A 103 -3.35 15.76 -13.08
CA ILE A 103 -2.32 16.47 -13.83
C ILE A 103 -1.13 15.52 -14.00
N ILE A 104 -0.73 15.30 -15.24
CA ILE A 104 0.43 14.47 -15.56
C ILE A 104 1.64 15.38 -15.78
N PRO A 105 2.71 15.27 -14.99
CA PRO A 105 3.86 16.18 -15.06
C PRO A 105 4.86 15.78 -16.17
N ILE A 106 4.39 15.77 -17.42
CA ILE A 106 5.22 15.50 -18.61
C ILE A 106 5.16 16.68 -19.58
N ASP A 107 6.18 16.81 -20.45
CA ASP A 107 6.14 17.81 -21.52
C ASP A 107 5.02 17.45 -22.51
N PRO A 108 4.13 18.39 -22.85
CA PRO A 108 3.09 18.15 -23.84
C PRO A 108 3.60 17.65 -25.20
N ALA A 109 4.84 17.94 -25.57
CA ALA A 109 5.48 17.44 -26.79
C ALA A 109 5.86 15.94 -26.69
N GLU A 110 6.11 15.45 -25.47
CA GLU A 110 6.37 14.04 -25.20
C GLU A 110 5.05 13.24 -25.10
N ALA A 111 3.96 13.91 -24.70
CA ALA A 111 2.65 13.29 -24.60
C ALA A 111 2.09 12.79 -25.95
N GLU A 112 2.45 13.44 -27.07
CA GLU A 112 2.00 13.02 -28.41
C GLU A 112 2.54 11.64 -28.81
N VAL A 113 3.60 11.15 -28.16
CA VAL A 113 4.18 9.81 -28.39
C VAL A 113 3.37 8.72 -27.68
N PHE A 114 2.65 9.08 -26.64
CA PHE A 114 1.91 8.14 -25.77
C PHE A 114 0.39 8.15 -25.99
N LEU A 115 -0.16 9.09 -26.77
CA LEU A 115 -1.60 9.13 -27.04
C LEU A 115 -1.93 8.27 -28.28
N PRO A 116 -2.59 7.13 -28.16
CA PRO A 116 -3.25 6.50 -29.30
C PRO A 116 -4.40 7.40 -29.76
N GLU A 117 -4.57 7.53 -31.09
CA GLU A 117 -5.58 8.40 -31.73
C GLU A 117 -7.05 8.06 -31.39
N ASP A 118 -7.32 7.14 -30.47
CA ASP A 118 -8.67 6.70 -30.09
C ASP A 118 -8.79 6.53 -28.57
N THR A 119 -9.16 7.61 -27.88
CA THR A 119 -9.30 7.69 -26.40
C THR A 119 -10.57 7.02 -25.84
N THR A 120 -11.26 6.21 -26.62
CA THR A 120 -12.45 5.44 -26.16
C THR A 120 -12.19 3.95 -26.02
N GLN A 121 -11.00 3.48 -26.28
CA GLN A 121 -10.67 2.06 -26.15
C GLN A 121 -9.48 1.89 -25.18
N ASN A 122 -9.81 1.38 -24.01
CA ASN A 122 -8.95 0.61 -23.12
C ASN A 122 -7.48 1.05 -23.15
N MET A 123 -7.00 1.61 -22.00
CA MET A 123 -5.57 1.46 -21.70
C MET A 123 -5.16 0.08 -22.23
N PRO A 124 -4.05 -0.03 -23.02
CA PRO A 124 -3.54 -1.37 -23.26
C PRO A 124 -3.31 -1.93 -21.86
N THR A 125 -4.21 -2.79 -21.40
CA THR A 125 -3.86 -3.74 -20.36
C THR A 125 -2.59 -4.34 -20.95
N LEU A 126 -1.45 -3.99 -20.38
CA LEU A 126 -0.22 -4.75 -20.61
C LEU A 126 -0.60 -6.14 -20.12
N ILE A 127 -1.20 -6.93 -21.00
CA ILE A 127 -1.60 -8.29 -20.74
C ILE A 127 -0.28 -9.06 -20.73
N TRP A 128 0.41 -8.96 -19.61
CA TRP A 128 1.38 -9.95 -19.20
C TRP A 128 0.57 -11.20 -18.83
N GLN A 129 -0.16 -11.75 -19.82
CA GLN A 129 -0.97 -12.95 -19.58
C GLN A 129 -0.05 -14.09 -19.19
N GLY A 130 -0.29 -14.65 -18.01
CA GLY A 130 0.21 -15.94 -17.61
C GLY A 130 1.37 -15.97 -16.63
N ALA A 131 1.88 -14.85 -16.11
CA ALA A 131 2.94 -14.93 -15.09
C ALA A 131 2.38 -15.12 -13.67
N ALA A 132 1.20 -14.60 -13.36
CA ALA A 132 0.56 -14.82 -12.07
C ALA A 132 -0.85 -15.39 -12.27
N GLY A 133 -1.26 -16.28 -11.38
CA GLY A 133 -2.58 -16.91 -11.40
C GLY A 133 -3.11 -17.17 -9.99
N ILE A 134 -4.41 -17.40 -9.88
CA ILE A 134 -5.02 -17.87 -8.63
C ILE A 134 -4.77 -19.36 -8.49
N LYS A 135 -4.23 -19.75 -7.33
CA LYS A 135 -4.01 -21.15 -6.97
C LYS A 135 -5.22 -21.65 -6.20
N GLY A 136 -5.96 -22.57 -6.79
CA GLY A 136 -7.17 -23.13 -6.19
C GLY A 136 -8.36 -22.19 -6.25
N GLU A 137 -9.23 -22.26 -5.26
CA GLU A 137 -10.45 -21.46 -5.15
C GLU A 137 -10.32 -20.49 -3.96
N ALA A 138 -11.01 -19.34 -4.04
CA ALA A 138 -11.13 -18.43 -2.91
C ALA A 138 -12.04 -19.04 -1.82
N ALA A 139 -11.63 -18.91 -0.56
CA ALA A 139 -12.40 -19.35 0.61
C ALA A 139 -12.88 -18.15 1.41
N CYS A 140 -14.16 -18.10 1.76
CA CYS A 140 -14.75 -17.04 2.55
C CYS A 140 -15.24 -17.54 3.91
N TYR A 141 -14.97 -16.76 4.95
CA TYR A 141 -15.27 -17.06 6.34
C TYR A 141 -16.16 -15.97 6.92
N LEU A 142 -17.37 -16.36 7.32
CA LEU A 142 -18.35 -15.44 7.90
C LEU A 142 -17.90 -15.00 9.30
N THR A 143 -17.96 -13.71 9.56
CA THR A 143 -17.71 -13.15 10.89
C THR A 143 -18.99 -13.10 11.71
N VAL A 144 -18.85 -12.98 13.04
CA VAL A 144 -19.99 -12.84 13.96
C VAL A 144 -20.80 -11.56 13.72
N LEU A 145 -20.25 -10.59 13.01
CA LEU A 145 -20.90 -9.32 12.69
C LEU A 145 -21.57 -9.32 11.31
N GLY A 146 -21.56 -10.46 10.61
CA GLY A 146 -22.19 -10.62 9.30
C GLY A 146 -21.31 -10.31 8.08
N GLY A 147 -20.12 -9.72 8.28
CA GLY A 147 -19.13 -9.58 7.22
C GLY A 147 -18.40 -10.89 6.94
N SER A 148 -17.61 -10.95 5.87
CA SER A 148 -16.79 -12.11 5.53
C SER A 148 -15.35 -11.71 5.24
N TYR A 149 -14.40 -12.51 5.71
CA TYR A 149 -13.03 -12.49 5.22
C TYR A 149 -12.90 -13.54 4.11
N CYS A 150 -12.43 -13.12 2.94
CA CYS A 150 -12.18 -13.99 1.80
C CYS A 150 -10.69 -14.05 1.53
N LEU A 151 -10.16 -15.27 1.44
CA LEU A 151 -8.76 -15.55 1.17
C LEU A 151 -8.62 -16.26 -0.17
N ALA A 152 -7.59 -15.90 -0.92
CA ALA A 152 -7.14 -16.61 -2.11
C ALA A 152 -5.61 -16.73 -2.05
N GLU A 153 -5.04 -17.63 -2.83
CA GLU A 153 -3.59 -17.70 -3.05
C GLU A 153 -3.26 -17.29 -4.49
N VAL A 154 -2.22 -16.48 -4.63
CA VAL A 154 -1.64 -16.14 -5.93
C VAL A 154 -0.35 -16.90 -6.09
N GLU A 155 -0.18 -17.59 -7.22
CA GLU A 155 1.07 -18.25 -7.59
C GLU A 155 1.75 -17.52 -8.75
N ASN A 156 3.07 -17.44 -8.68
CA ASN A 156 3.90 -16.98 -9.79
C ASN A 156 4.30 -18.17 -10.67
N GLN A 157 3.78 -18.21 -11.87
CA GLN A 157 4.07 -19.23 -12.88
C GLN A 157 5.09 -18.73 -13.92
N GLY A 158 5.58 -17.50 -13.76
CA GLY A 158 6.55 -16.86 -14.64
C GLY A 158 8.00 -17.19 -14.30
N ALA A 159 8.91 -16.68 -15.11
CA ALA A 159 10.36 -16.87 -14.94
C ALA A 159 11.04 -15.77 -14.10
N GLU A 160 10.31 -14.73 -13.73
CA GLU A 160 10.81 -13.57 -12.98
C GLU A 160 9.96 -13.36 -11.73
N ALA A 161 10.57 -12.84 -10.67
CA ALA A 161 9.82 -12.44 -9.48
C ALA A 161 8.87 -11.27 -9.82
N LEU A 162 7.74 -11.23 -9.14
CA LEU A 162 6.71 -10.21 -9.34
C LEU A 162 6.58 -9.35 -8.09
N GLU A 163 6.18 -8.10 -8.27
CA GLU A 163 5.89 -7.19 -7.16
C GLU A 163 4.54 -6.49 -7.32
N ASN A 164 4.02 -5.95 -6.22
CA ASN A 164 2.75 -5.21 -6.17
C ASN A 164 1.55 -6.01 -6.70
N VAL A 165 1.51 -7.29 -6.41
CA VAL A 165 0.44 -8.18 -6.90
C VAL A 165 -0.88 -7.84 -6.23
N SER A 166 -1.93 -7.66 -7.02
CA SER A 166 -3.29 -7.47 -6.52
C SER A 166 -4.29 -8.43 -7.17
N VAL A 167 -5.36 -8.69 -6.44
CA VAL A 167 -6.43 -9.61 -6.80
C VAL A 167 -7.76 -8.89 -6.73
N LEU A 168 -8.55 -9.01 -7.78
CA LEU A 168 -9.94 -8.61 -7.80
C LEU A 168 -10.80 -9.77 -7.30
N PHE A 169 -11.58 -9.52 -6.26
CA PHE A 169 -12.62 -10.41 -5.78
C PHE A 169 -13.96 -9.92 -6.29
N SER A 170 -14.65 -10.77 -7.04
CA SER A 170 -15.99 -10.49 -7.58
C SER A 170 -17.02 -11.37 -6.87
N ILE A 171 -18.05 -10.75 -6.29
CA ILE A 171 -19.08 -11.39 -5.49
C ILE A 171 -20.38 -11.45 -6.27
N PHE A 172 -20.94 -12.62 -6.39
CA PHE A 172 -22.18 -12.88 -7.13
C PHE A 172 -23.27 -13.42 -6.19
N ASP A 173 -24.51 -13.03 -6.46
CA ASP A 173 -25.68 -13.60 -5.78
C ASP A 173 -26.05 -14.99 -6.38
N GLN A 174 -27.09 -15.62 -5.82
CA GLN A 174 -27.61 -16.91 -6.28
C GLN A 174 -28.13 -16.92 -7.73
N ASN A 175 -28.28 -15.76 -8.37
CA ASN A 175 -28.75 -15.59 -9.75
C ASN A 175 -27.60 -15.19 -10.70
N ASP A 176 -26.34 -15.38 -10.27
CA ASP A 176 -25.14 -14.97 -11.00
C ASP A 176 -25.05 -13.46 -11.30
N ARG A 177 -25.73 -12.64 -10.51
CA ARG A 177 -25.62 -11.20 -10.62
C ARG A 177 -24.46 -10.70 -9.75
N LEU A 178 -23.56 -9.93 -10.34
CA LEU A 178 -22.49 -9.25 -9.63
C LEU A 178 -23.09 -8.27 -8.59
N THR A 179 -22.72 -8.42 -7.33
CA THR A 179 -23.21 -7.61 -6.22
C THR A 179 -22.16 -6.69 -5.64
N ALA A 180 -20.88 -7.10 -5.67
CA ALA A 180 -19.75 -6.30 -5.21
C ALA A 180 -18.45 -6.73 -5.88
N GLU A 181 -17.51 -5.81 -5.96
CA GLU A 181 -16.11 -6.07 -6.33
C GLU A 181 -15.18 -5.42 -5.32
N MET A 182 -14.05 -6.07 -5.04
CA MET A 182 -13.03 -5.56 -4.16
C MET A 182 -11.64 -5.97 -4.62
N THR A 183 -10.73 -5.01 -4.71
CA THR A 183 -9.31 -5.27 -4.95
C THR A 183 -8.57 -5.39 -3.63
N ALA A 184 -7.76 -6.44 -3.48
CA ALA A 184 -6.88 -6.63 -2.34
C ALA A 184 -5.45 -6.91 -2.82
N PHE A 185 -4.47 -6.45 -2.04
CA PHE A 185 -3.04 -6.63 -2.32
C PHE A 185 -2.47 -7.77 -1.48
N THR A 186 -1.42 -8.39 -1.99
CA THR A 186 -0.65 -9.36 -1.20
C THR A 186 -0.01 -8.68 0.02
N PRO A 187 0.05 -9.36 1.18
CA PRO A 187 0.62 -8.78 2.40
C PRO A 187 2.14 -8.53 2.34
N LEU A 188 2.83 -9.22 1.44
CA LEU A 188 4.22 -8.98 1.07
C LEU A 188 4.27 -8.42 -0.35
N ASN A 189 5.30 -7.61 -0.63
CA ASN A 189 5.41 -6.96 -1.94
C ASN A 189 5.92 -7.91 -3.03
N VAL A 190 6.79 -8.87 -2.68
CA VAL A 190 7.49 -9.72 -3.64
C VAL A 190 6.87 -11.12 -3.67
N LEU A 191 6.47 -11.54 -4.86
CA LEU A 191 6.07 -12.90 -5.18
C LEU A 191 7.19 -13.55 -6.00
N ASP A 192 8.01 -14.36 -5.35
CA ASP A 192 9.16 -15.04 -5.97
C ASP A 192 8.73 -15.98 -7.10
N VAL A 193 9.69 -16.37 -7.94
CA VAL A 193 9.50 -17.42 -8.94
C VAL A 193 9.06 -18.72 -8.26
N ASP A 194 8.06 -19.39 -8.82
CA ASP A 194 7.38 -20.55 -8.23
C ASP A 194 6.80 -20.30 -6.81
N GLY A 195 6.80 -19.04 -6.38
CA GLY A 195 6.27 -18.60 -5.09
C GLY A 195 4.74 -18.58 -5.07
N VAL A 196 4.20 -18.58 -3.84
CA VAL A 196 2.76 -18.45 -3.59
C VAL A 196 2.57 -17.47 -2.44
N LEU A 197 1.74 -16.45 -2.62
CA LEU A 197 1.34 -15.51 -1.58
C LEU A 197 -0.18 -15.55 -1.35
N PRO A 198 -0.65 -15.55 -0.11
CA PRO A 198 -2.05 -15.35 0.17
C PRO A 198 -2.44 -13.89 -0.03
N VAL A 199 -3.70 -13.66 -0.33
CA VAL A 199 -4.33 -12.35 -0.34
C VAL A 199 -5.64 -12.46 0.42
N MET A 200 -6.01 -11.39 1.14
CA MET A 200 -7.22 -11.38 1.96
C MET A 200 -8.02 -10.10 1.70
N ALA A 201 -9.31 -10.27 1.44
CA ALA A 201 -10.28 -9.19 1.34
C ALA A 201 -11.29 -9.28 2.49
N TYR A 202 -11.76 -8.13 3.00
CA TYR A 202 -12.87 -8.07 3.95
C TYR A 202 -14.10 -7.47 3.27
N LEU A 203 -15.20 -8.21 3.30
CA LEU A 203 -16.49 -7.86 2.74
C LEU A 203 -17.44 -7.49 3.90
N PRO A 204 -17.75 -6.21 4.12
CA PRO A 204 -18.57 -5.79 5.25
C PRO A 204 -19.98 -6.38 5.25
N GLU A 205 -20.56 -6.57 4.08
CA GLU A 205 -21.90 -7.14 3.89
C GLU A 205 -21.89 -8.67 3.76
N GLY A 206 -20.68 -9.27 3.77
CA GLY A 206 -20.50 -10.71 3.57
C GLY A 206 -20.84 -11.18 2.15
N VAL A 207 -20.70 -12.48 1.94
CA VAL A 207 -21.15 -13.13 0.70
C VAL A 207 -22.64 -13.44 0.84
N PRO A 208 -23.50 -13.05 -0.13
CA PRO A 208 -24.92 -13.34 -0.08
C PRO A 208 -25.21 -14.85 0.07
N GLU A 209 -26.32 -15.20 0.71
CA GLU A 209 -26.74 -16.60 0.85
C GLU A 209 -26.91 -17.27 -0.53
N GLY A 210 -26.28 -18.42 -0.73
CA GLY A 210 -26.23 -19.10 -2.02
C GLY A 210 -25.44 -18.38 -3.10
N GLY A 211 -24.74 -17.31 -2.73
CA GLY A 211 -23.82 -16.58 -3.61
C GLY A 211 -22.46 -17.28 -3.72
N ARG A 212 -21.64 -16.77 -4.61
CA ARG A 212 -20.28 -17.26 -4.87
C ARG A 212 -19.30 -16.10 -5.00
N ILE A 213 -18.02 -16.42 -4.87
CA ILE A 213 -16.91 -15.49 -5.07
C ILE A 213 -15.99 -16.01 -6.17
N GLU A 214 -15.53 -15.11 -6.99
CA GLU A 214 -14.44 -15.33 -7.93
C GLU A 214 -13.25 -14.46 -7.54
N ALA A 215 -12.05 -14.95 -7.74
CA ALA A 215 -10.81 -14.20 -7.53
C ALA A 215 -9.99 -14.24 -8.81
N GLU A 216 -9.50 -13.09 -9.24
CA GLU A 216 -8.68 -12.96 -10.44
C GLU A 216 -7.50 -12.02 -10.14
N VAL A 217 -6.30 -12.38 -10.60
CA VAL A 217 -5.15 -11.48 -10.53
C VAL A 217 -5.37 -10.36 -11.52
N ASN A 218 -5.51 -9.12 -11.03
CA ASN A 218 -5.81 -7.97 -11.87
C ASN A 218 -4.62 -7.05 -12.11
N PHE A 219 -3.55 -7.17 -11.30
CA PHE A 219 -2.34 -6.37 -11.49
C PHE A 219 -1.10 -7.05 -10.88
N TRP A 220 0.05 -6.84 -11.49
CA TRP A 220 1.37 -7.18 -10.99
C TRP A 220 2.45 -6.51 -11.84
N LEU A 221 3.67 -6.40 -11.31
CA LEU A 221 4.85 -5.90 -12.02
C LEU A 221 5.96 -6.93 -12.01
N PRO A 222 6.71 -7.10 -13.10
CA PRO A 222 7.93 -7.89 -13.06
C PRO A 222 9.02 -7.12 -12.29
N MET A 223 9.75 -7.83 -11.43
CA MET A 223 10.95 -7.26 -10.83
C MET A 223 12.06 -7.15 -11.88
N MET A 224 12.78 -6.03 -11.82
CA MET A 224 13.92 -5.82 -12.74
C MET A 224 15.06 -6.80 -12.40
N PRO A 225 15.70 -7.41 -13.42
CA PRO A 225 16.89 -8.22 -13.20
C PRO A 225 17.98 -7.44 -12.44
N GLY A 226 18.49 -8.02 -11.35
CA GLY A 226 19.51 -7.39 -10.51
C GLY A 226 18.97 -6.35 -9.51
N ASP A 227 17.69 -6.36 -9.27
CA ASP A 227 17.07 -5.55 -8.21
C ASP A 227 17.66 -5.93 -6.85
N ASP A 228 18.31 -4.96 -6.20
CA ASP A 228 18.99 -5.13 -4.92
C ASP A 228 18.27 -4.43 -3.76
N ARG A 229 17.01 -4.01 -3.97
CA ARG A 229 16.18 -3.38 -2.93
C ARG A 229 15.84 -4.33 -1.79
N TYR A 230 15.89 -5.63 -2.02
CA TYR A 230 15.48 -6.65 -1.04
C TYR A 230 16.68 -7.46 -0.55
N ALA A 231 16.75 -7.67 0.77
CA ALA A 231 17.72 -8.56 1.38
C ALA A 231 17.18 -9.99 1.41
N ARG A 232 18.09 -10.96 1.42
CA ARG A 232 17.72 -12.35 1.69
C ARG A 232 17.42 -12.50 3.17
N ALA A 233 16.28 -13.11 3.46
CA ALA A 233 15.86 -13.40 4.82
C ALA A 233 15.22 -14.77 4.90
N GLN A 234 15.37 -15.44 6.07
CA GLN A 234 14.78 -16.74 6.32
C GLN A 234 14.42 -16.91 7.79
N VAL A 235 13.36 -17.67 8.07
CA VAL A 235 12.98 -18.04 9.43
C VAL A 235 13.82 -19.23 9.89
N THR A 236 14.31 -19.15 11.12
CA THR A 236 15.06 -20.21 11.80
C THR A 236 14.51 -20.43 13.20
N ASP A 237 14.77 -21.59 13.78
CA ASP A 237 14.44 -21.93 15.18
C ASP A 237 12.96 -21.70 15.53
N GLN A 238 12.07 -21.94 14.56
CA GLN A 238 10.62 -21.75 14.71
C GLN A 238 10.01 -22.75 15.72
N GLN A 239 9.12 -22.25 16.55
CA GLN A 239 8.28 -23.00 17.47
C GLN A 239 6.82 -22.65 17.19
N ILE A 240 5.95 -23.65 17.28
CA ILE A 240 4.52 -23.49 17.04
C ILE A 240 3.79 -24.19 18.19
N GLU A 241 2.97 -23.43 18.91
CA GLU A 241 2.12 -23.94 19.99
C GLU A 241 0.65 -23.68 19.62
N HIS A 242 -0.15 -24.74 19.62
CA HIS A 242 -1.58 -24.66 19.31
C HIS A 242 -2.41 -24.57 20.58
N ASP A 243 -3.53 -23.84 20.52
CA ASP A 243 -4.54 -23.88 21.55
C ASP A 243 -5.25 -25.27 21.55
N GLY A 244 -6.02 -25.57 22.61
CA GLY A 244 -6.68 -26.88 22.73
C GLY A 244 -7.77 -27.16 21.69
N LYS A 245 -8.00 -26.26 20.72
CA LYS A 245 -8.97 -26.44 19.62
C LYS A 245 -8.31 -26.24 18.24
N ASP A 246 -7.02 -25.99 18.20
CA ASP A 246 -6.25 -25.70 16.99
C ASP A 246 -6.81 -24.50 16.19
N LEU A 247 -7.46 -23.55 16.87
CA LEU A 247 -7.99 -22.33 16.24
C LEU A 247 -7.05 -21.13 16.38
N VAL A 248 -6.08 -21.24 17.28
CA VAL A 248 -5.03 -20.24 17.50
C VAL A 248 -3.70 -20.95 17.56
N ALA A 249 -2.73 -20.45 16.84
CA ALA A 249 -1.35 -20.87 16.99
C ALA A 249 -0.49 -19.67 17.41
N GLU A 250 0.24 -19.86 18.51
CA GLU A 250 1.35 -19.02 18.92
C GLU A 250 2.60 -19.46 18.18
N VAL A 251 3.26 -18.53 17.53
CA VAL A 251 4.45 -18.82 16.74
C VAL A 251 5.59 -17.92 17.16
N SER A 252 6.76 -18.50 17.35
CA SER A 252 7.98 -17.77 17.69
C SER A 252 9.17 -18.32 16.93
N GLY A 253 10.27 -17.58 16.92
CA GLY A 253 11.52 -17.99 16.26
C GLY A 253 12.45 -16.82 16.02
N GLU A 254 13.37 -17.01 15.10
CA GLU A 254 14.33 -16.00 14.69
C GLU A 254 14.27 -15.78 13.17
N ILE A 255 14.44 -14.54 12.72
CA ILE A 255 14.63 -14.21 11.30
C ILE A 255 16.11 -13.88 11.09
N ALA A 256 16.78 -14.69 10.29
CA ALA A 256 18.13 -14.41 9.83
C ALA A 256 18.05 -13.55 8.56
N VAL A 257 18.74 -12.41 8.56
CA VAL A 257 18.79 -11.46 7.43
C VAL A 257 20.22 -11.29 6.98
N ASP A 258 20.45 -11.36 5.67
CA ASP A 258 21.72 -11.07 5.01
C ASP A 258 21.68 -9.63 4.51
N ALA A 259 22.08 -8.69 5.38
CA ALA A 259 21.93 -7.26 5.11
C ALA A 259 23.20 -6.58 4.59
N ASP A 260 24.35 -7.27 4.50
CA ASP A 260 25.64 -6.72 4.01
C ASP A 260 25.96 -5.32 4.57
N ASP A 261 25.75 -5.10 5.89
CA ASP A 261 25.90 -3.82 6.60
C ASP A 261 24.96 -2.68 6.12
N ARG A 262 24.01 -2.94 5.20
CA ARG A 262 22.99 -1.96 4.80
C ARG A 262 21.88 -1.88 5.83
N GLU A 263 21.29 -0.70 5.97
CA GLU A 263 20.12 -0.50 6.84
C GLU A 263 18.84 -1.00 6.18
N LEU A 264 17.98 -1.63 6.98
CA LEU A 264 16.68 -2.08 6.53
C LEU A 264 15.64 -0.97 6.66
N ALA A 265 14.81 -0.80 5.63
CA ALA A 265 13.61 0.01 5.66
C ALA A 265 12.41 -0.75 6.23
N SER A 266 12.35 -2.08 5.99
CA SER A 266 11.32 -2.94 6.55
C SER A 266 11.83 -4.38 6.71
N LEU A 267 11.27 -5.08 7.69
CA LEU A 267 11.38 -6.53 7.85
C LEU A 267 10.00 -7.05 8.26
N TRP A 268 9.40 -7.81 7.37
CA TRP A 268 8.05 -8.37 7.53
C TRP A 268 8.09 -9.88 7.54
N LEU A 269 7.33 -10.46 8.46
CA LEU A 269 7.06 -11.89 8.51
C LEU A 269 5.57 -12.10 8.24
N LEU A 270 5.24 -12.92 7.28
CA LEU A 270 3.89 -13.36 7.03
C LEU A 270 3.74 -14.81 7.52
N VAL A 271 2.85 -15.02 8.46
CA VAL A 271 2.45 -16.32 8.98
C VAL A 271 1.12 -16.69 8.34
N VAL A 272 1.07 -17.83 7.67
CA VAL A 272 -0.14 -18.33 6.99
C VAL A 272 -0.53 -19.66 7.58
N ALA A 273 -1.76 -19.75 8.07
CA ALA A 273 -2.35 -20.96 8.62
C ALA A 273 -3.22 -21.68 7.59
N TYR A 274 -3.08 -23.00 7.49
CA TYR A 274 -3.81 -23.85 6.56
C TYR A 274 -4.58 -24.93 7.29
N ASP A 275 -5.72 -25.33 6.72
CA ASP A 275 -6.46 -26.51 7.16
C ASP A 275 -5.85 -27.81 6.59
N GLN A 276 -6.44 -28.96 6.95
CA GLN A 276 -6.02 -30.29 6.46
C GLN A 276 -6.12 -30.46 4.94
N LYS A 277 -6.85 -29.61 4.24
CA LYS A 277 -6.98 -29.62 2.78
C LYS A 277 -5.96 -28.71 2.11
N GLY A 278 -5.16 -27.98 2.88
CA GLY A 278 -4.22 -26.98 2.39
C GLY A 278 -4.90 -25.68 1.96
N VAL A 279 -6.12 -25.42 2.44
CA VAL A 279 -6.83 -24.16 2.22
C VAL A 279 -6.38 -23.15 3.29
N PRO A 280 -6.03 -21.91 2.92
CA PRO A 280 -5.65 -20.91 3.90
C PRO A 280 -6.86 -20.53 4.77
N VAL A 281 -6.70 -20.67 6.09
CA VAL A 281 -7.72 -20.36 7.09
C VAL A 281 -7.39 -19.15 7.94
N GLY A 282 -6.18 -18.59 7.81
CA GLY A 282 -5.78 -17.40 8.53
C GLY A 282 -4.43 -16.91 8.08
N LEU A 283 -4.20 -15.61 8.28
CA LEU A 283 -2.89 -15.01 8.05
C LEU A 283 -2.60 -13.90 9.04
N ARG A 284 -1.33 -13.69 9.33
CA ARG A 284 -0.83 -12.60 10.18
C ARG A 284 0.48 -12.07 9.64
N ARG A 285 0.54 -10.76 9.38
CA ARG A 285 1.80 -10.07 9.14
C ARG A 285 2.33 -9.51 10.46
N TRP A 286 3.55 -9.85 10.78
CA TRP A 286 4.34 -9.27 11.85
C TRP A 286 5.40 -8.35 11.24
N GLU A 287 5.69 -7.25 11.90
CA GLU A 287 6.66 -6.25 11.46
C GLU A 287 7.68 -6.03 12.56
N ALA A 288 8.95 -5.99 12.20
CA ALA A 288 10.01 -5.70 13.15
C ALA A 288 10.06 -4.21 13.49
N ASP A 289 10.33 -3.89 14.75
CA ASP A 289 10.65 -2.53 15.17
C ASP A 289 12.02 -2.10 14.61
N LEU A 290 12.05 -1.00 13.86
CA LEU A 290 13.27 -0.44 13.30
C LEU A 290 13.74 0.77 14.10
N PRO A 291 15.04 1.12 14.11
CA PRO A 291 16.15 0.51 13.35
C PRO A 291 16.70 -0.76 14.00
N LEU A 292 16.96 -1.77 13.19
CA LEU A 292 17.64 -2.98 13.64
C LEU A 292 19.15 -2.72 13.65
N THR A 293 19.71 -2.51 14.83
CA THR A 293 21.15 -2.33 14.99
C THR A 293 21.88 -3.66 14.95
N ARG A 294 22.50 -4.01 13.81
CA ARG A 294 23.52 -5.07 13.64
C ARG A 294 23.14 -6.48 14.13
N LEU A 295 21.86 -6.81 14.20
CA LEU A 295 21.43 -8.15 14.53
C LEU A 295 21.27 -8.96 13.24
N ASN A 296 22.09 -9.99 13.08
CA ASN A 296 21.94 -10.97 11.99
C ASN A 296 20.76 -11.92 12.23
N LYS A 297 20.18 -11.90 13.44
CA LYS A 297 19.02 -12.70 13.86
C LYS A 297 18.09 -11.84 14.68
N ILE A 298 16.86 -11.74 14.25
CA ILE A 298 15.81 -10.92 14.84
C ILE A 298 14.75 -11.87 15.42
N PRO A 299 14.54 -11.88 16.75
CA PRO A 299 13.49 -12.70 17.35
C PRO A 299 12.11 -12.16 16.98
N PHE A 300 11.17 -13.06 16.78
CA PHE A 300 9.76 -12.75 16.63
C PHE A 300 8.89 -13.64 17.50
N GLU A 301 7.74 -13.09 17.88
CA GLU A 301 6.65 -13.81 18.56
C GLU A 301 5.34 -13.20 18.08
N THR A 302 4.40 -14.00 17.64
CA THR A 302 3.10 -13.53 17.17
C THR A 302 2.07 -14.66 17.21
N PHE A 303 0.79 -14.31 16.96
CA PHE A 303 -0.31 -15.26 16.91
C PHE A 303 -0.97 -15.25 15.54
N VAL A 304 -1.38 -16.39 15.05
CA VAL A 304 -2.26 -16.49 13.90
C VAL A 304 -3.56 -17.15 14.32
N TYR A 305 -4.68 -16.57 13.88
CA TYR A 305 -6.04 -17.04 14.21
C TYR A 305 -6.66 -17.66 12.97
N SER A 306 -7.32 -18.81 13.16
CA SER A 306 -8.13 -19.37 12.11
C SER A 306 -9.48 -18.63 12.00
N LEU A 307 -9.83 -18.29 10.80
CA LEU A 307 -11.15 -17.76 10.43
C LEU A 307 -12.15 -18.91 10.13
N GLY A 308 -11.63 -20.12 9.94
CA GLY A 308 -12.40 -21.30 9.52
C GLY A 308 -12.27 -22.47 10.48
N GLY A 309 -11.83 -23.62 9.96
CA GLY A 309 -11.60 -24.84 10.73
C GLY A 309 -10.26 -24.86 11.48
N PRO A 310 -9.92 -25.99 12.11
CA PRO A 310 -8.64 -26.17 12.79
C PRO A 310 -7.44 -25.94 11.89
N ILE A 311 -6.39 -25.36 12.47
CA ILE A 311 -5.08 -25.17 11.84
C ILE A 311 -4.37 -26.52 11.83
N ASP A 312 -3.98 -26.98 10.64
CA ASP A 312 -3.20 -28.20 10.45
C ASP A 312 -1.71 -27.90 10.22
N SER A 313 -1.44 -26.85 9.47
CA SER A 313 -0.06 -26.46 9.14
C SER A 313 0.11 -24.96 9.06
N ILE A 314 1.37 -24.51 9.23
CA ILE A 314 1.75 -23.09 9.18
C ILE A 314 2.92 -22.93 8.22
N ARG A 315 2.84 -21.89 7.38
CA ARG A 315 3.93 -21.47 6.51
C ARG A 315 4.41 -20.07 6.90
N PHE A 316 5.71 -19.90 6.91
CA PHE A 316 6.38 -18.63 7.17
C PHE A 316 6.96 -18.08 5.87
N LEU A 317 6.71 -16.83 5.59
CA LEU A 317 7.25 -16.08 4.47
C LEU A 317 7.85 -14.77 5.00
N VAL A 318 9.03 -14.41 4.53
CA VAL A 318 9.75 -13.24 5.03
C VAL A 318 10.10 -12.34 3.88
N GLU A 319 9.95 -11.04 4.11
CA GLU A 319 10.43 -10.01 3.21
C GLU A 319 11.22 -8.97 4.00
N SER A 320 12.41 -8.63 3.51
CA SER A 320 13.20 -7.55 4.06
C SER A 320 13.63 -6.60 2.95
N ARG A 321 13.44 -5.29 3.18
CA ARG A 321 13.75 -4.26 2.21
C ARG A 321 14.80 -3.30 2.77
N PHE A 322 15.79 -2.95 1.94
CA PHE A 322 16.78 -1.94 2.28
C PHE A 322 16.24 -0.53 2.19
N GLN A 323 16.84 0.39 2.95
CA GLN A 323 16.62 1.81 2.74
C GLN A 323 17.17 2.20 1.35
N THR A 324 16.35 2.89 0.58
CA THR A 324 16.79 3.53 -0.66
C THR A 324 17.65 4.73 -0.31
N PRO A 325 18.82 4.91 -0.95
CA PRO A 325 19.72 6.02 -0.68
C PRO A 325 19.09 7.39 -1.00
#